data_f8cda4c4c7d7e351391220f9278b1e94
#
_entry.id   f8cda4c4c7d7e351391220f9278b1e94
#
_cell.length_a   1.000
_cell.length_b   1.000
_cell.length_c   1.000
_cell.angle_alpha   90.00
_cell.angle_beta   90.00
_cell.angle_gamma   90.00
#
_symmetry.space_group_name_H-M   'P 1'
#
loop_
_entity.id
_entity.type
_entity.pdbx_description
1 polymer ?
#
loop_
_entity_poly.entity_id
_entity_poly.type
_entity_poly.pdbx_seq_one_letter_code
_entity_poly.pdbx_strand_id
1 'polypeptide(L)'
;MNRMKKIKILFFLPVVLFMASCSEDTGMNTYPARGDEAFFDDTEYGYTVSPDMENAYTIEVLRANKSGKASVGVTISVADKALDGVFTAPASVEFADGDIASSVKISFDCSKLTIGAENEITVNLQSETDLPYATECKLVVVRDYTWKEYKTGTYASGMLPKLFGKAMSWEQPMEVAEEKPNLYRLKDWYHNAGTNFSDSGYDLTFLWDGSSEVSFTMPADEDGGVSFPTGWFHPTYDMLYMYINLGKTQYDSESKTFTFNCYGDFAAVGLGWVNDTFTLE
;
A
#
# COMPACT_ATOMS: atom_id res chain seq x y z
N MET A 1 63.89 39.31 5.36
CA MET A 1 65.09 38.52 5.53
C MET A 1 64.80 37.36 6.44
N ASN A 2 65.11 36.14 6.01
CA ASN A 2 64.97 34.84 6.67
C ASN A 2 63.54 34.27 6.77
N ARG A 3 63.20 33.44 5.87
CA ARG A 3 63.42 31.97 5.71
C ARG A 3 62.83 31.17 6.87
N MET A 4 61.70 30.55 6.62
CA MET A 4 61.48 29.20 7.13
C MET A 4 61.01 28.28 6.03
N LYS A 5 61.89 27.38 5.74
CA LYS A 5 61.75 26.24 4.82
C LYS A 5 61.15 25.04 5.57
N LYS A 6 60.18 24.38 4.93
CA LYS A 6 60.06 22.93 4.86
C LYS A 6 59.82 22.16 6.17
N ILE A 7 58.55 21.71 6.35
CA ILE A 7 58.23 20.37 6.77
C ILE A 7 57.09 19.86 5.89
N LYS A 8 57.45 19.31 4.75
CA LYS A 8 56.69 18.32 4.03
C LYS A 8 57.34 16.99 4.31
N ILE A 9 56.51 15.94 4.39
CA ILE A 9 56.90 14.55 4.65
C ILE A 9 56.78 14.18 6.13
N LEU A 10 55.60 13.75 6.53
CA LEU A 10 55.36 12.56 7.37
C LEU A 10 53.84 12.36 7.65
N PHE A 11 53.06 12.17 6.59
CA PHE A 11 51.64 11.78 6.79
C PHE A 11 51.17 10.75 5.74
N PHE A 12 52.08 9.86 5.31
CA PHE A 12 51.73 8.86 4.29
C PHE A 12 52.04 7.42 4.70
N LEU A 13 52.07 7.11 5.99
CA LEU A 13 52.43 5.74 6.37
C LEU A 13 51.58 5.03 7.45
N PRO A 14 50.37 5.44 7.81
CA PRO A 14 49.52 4.51 8.55
C PRO A 14 48.25 4.06 7.83
N VAL A 15 48.05 4.38 6.53
CA VAL A 15 46.80 3.99 5.84
C VAL A 15 46.88 2.58 5.20
N VAL A 16 48.06 1.98 5.11
CA VAL A 16 48.24 0.66 4.49
C VAL A 16 48.13 -0.51 5.48
N LEU A 17 48.02 -0.28 6.77
CA LEU A 17 47.95 -1.33 7.80
C LEU A 17 46.55 -1.69 8.29
N PHE A 18 45.48 -1.07 7.72
CA PHE A 18 44.09 -1.42 8.06
C PHE A 18 43.35 -2.25 7.01
N MET A 19 44.02 -2.70 5.95
CA MET A 19 43.41 -3.53 4.92
C MET A 19 43.69 -5.03 5.05
N ALA A 20 44.27 -5.48 6.17
CA ALA A 20 44.60 -6.87 6.38
C ALA A 20 43.88 -7.51 7.57
N SER A 21 42.70 -6.97 7.95
CA SER A 21 41.92 -7.55 9.05
C SER A 21 40.44 -7.76 8.67
N CYS A 22 40.24 -8.37 7.51
CA CYS A 22 38.91 -8.92 7.15
C CYS A 22 39.09 -10.27 6.47
N SER A 23 39.80 -11.19 7.12
CA SER A 23 39.71 -12.62 6.84
C SER A 23 39.97 -13.39 8.13
N GLU A 24 39.38 -12.98 9.23
CA GLU A 24 39.05 -13.93 10.24
C GLU A 24 37.73 -14.56 9.80
N ASP A 25 37.82 -15.73 9.27
CA ASP A 25 36.83 -16.78 9.32
C ASP A 25 36.51 -16.99 10.81
N THR A 26 35.77 -15.99 11.39
CA THR A 26 35.12 -16.21 12.65
C THR A 26 34.22 -17.37 12.34
N GLY A 27 34.47 -18.53 12.91
CA GLY A 27 33.64 -19.71 12.82
C GLY A 27 32.24 -19.43 13.36
N MET A 28 31.55 -18.52 12.70
CA MET A 28 30.12 -18.47 12.76
C MET A 28 29.67 -19.82 12.26
N ASN A 29 29.07 -20.58 13.16
CA ASN A 29 28.35 -21.78 12.79
C ASN A 29 27.46 -21.40 11.64
N THR A 30 27.93 -21.60 10.40
CA THR A 30 27.09 -21.54 9.23
C THR A 30 26.03 -22.58 9.48
N TYR A 31 24.79 -22.14 9.71
CA TYR A 31 23.66 -23.02 9.87
C TYR A 31 23.67 -23.99 8.66
N PRO A 32 23.81 -25.30 8.87
CA PRO A 32 23.82 -26.23 7.75
C PRO A 32 22.41 -26.26 7.19
N ALA A 33 22.23 -25.63 6.03
CA ALA A 33 20.97 -25.63 5.31
C ALA A 33 20.45 -27.08 5.17
N ARG A 34 19.22 -27.31 5.58
CA ARG A 34 18.55 -28.61 5.50
C ARG A 34 17.39 -28.49 4.52
N GLY A 35 17.35 -29.38 3.51
CA GLY A 35 16.30 -29.36 2.50
C GLY A 35 16.35 -28.09 1.63
N ASP A 36 15.21 -27.71 1.10
CA ASP A 36 15.06 -26.57 0.18
C ASP A 36 14.92 -25.24 0.92
N GLU A 37 14.49 -25.27 2.18
CA GLU A 37 14.33 -24.12 3.10
C GLU A 37 13.65 -22.91 2.44
N ALA A 38 12.58 -23.17 1.68
CA ALA A 38 11.80 -22.14 1.03
C ALA A 38 10.78 -21.53 2.00
N PHE A 39 10.57 -20.23 1.88
CA PHE A 39 9.70 -19.46 2.77
C PHE A 39 9.13 -18.22 2.06
N PHE A 40 8.08 -17.63 2.63
CA PHE A 40 7.55 -16.33 2.23
C PHE A 40 8.27 -15.21 2.99
N ASP A 41 8.45 -14.06 2.36
CA ASP A 41 9.04 -12.86 2.99
C ASP A 41 8.05 -12.16 3.92
N ASP A 42 6.73 -12.37 3.72
CA ASP A 42 5.65 -11.88 4.58
C ASP A 42 4.62 -12.99 4.88
N THR A 43 3.83 -12.80 5.89
CA THR A 43 2.76 -13.70 6.31
C THR A 43 1.39 -13.32 5.77
N GLU A 44 1.25 -12.10 5.21
CA GLU A 44 -0.02 -11.60 4.69
C GLU A 44 0.20 -10.65 3.49
N TYR A 45 -0.56 -10.88 2.43
CA TYR A 45 -0.56 -10.07 1.21
C TYR A 45 -1.97 -9.59 0.91
N GLY A 46 -2.11 -8.30 0.60
CA GLY A 46 -3.37 -7.70 0.16
C GLY A 46 -3.32 -7.38 -1.34
N TYR A 47 -4.40 -7.65 -2.07
CA TYR A 47 -4.52 -7.31 -3.47
C TYR A 47 -5.94 -6.85 -3.81
N THR A 48 -6.07 -5.61 -4.29
CA THR A 48 -7.32 -5.11 -4.85
C THR A 48 -7.26 -5.23 -6.37
N VAL A 49 -8.20 -6.00 -6.94
CA VAL A 49 -8.28 -6.22 -8.38
C VAL A 49 -9.41 -5.40 -8.98
N SER A 50 -9.08 -4.50 -9.91
CA SER A 50 -10.02 -3.76 -10.74
C SER A 50 -10.34 -4.55 -12.03
N PRO A 51 -11.49 -4.29 -12.70
CA PRO A 51 -11.94 -5.06 -13.86
C PRO A 51 -10.98 -5.11 -15.06
N ASP A 52 -10.08 -4.14 -15.17
CA ASP A 52 -9.06 -4.00 -16.22
C ASP A 52 -7.70 -4.61 -15.84
N MET A 53 -7.56 -5.10 -14.60
CA MET A 53 -6.33 -5.70 -14.12
C MET A 53 -6.26 -7.21 -14.39
N GLU A 54 -5.05 -7.77 -14.32
CA GLU A 54 -4.87 -9.21 -14.41
C GLU A 54 -5.48 -9.92 -13.20
N ASN A 55 -6.26 -10.96 -13.46
CA ASN A 55 -6.88 -11.81 -12.43
C ASN A 55 -5.85 -12.78 -11.83
N ALA A 56 -4.75 -12.25 -11.37
CA ALA A 56 -3.69 -13.00 -10.72
C ALA A 56 -2.83 -12.11 -9.81
N TYR A 57 -2.28 -12.72 -8.77
CA TYR A 57 -1.30 -12.09 -7.89
C TYR A 57 -0.05 -12.96 -7.81
N THR A 58 1.13 -12.34 -7.82
CA THR A 58 2.41 -13.04 -7.75
C THR A 58 3.04 -12.80 -6.40
N ILE A 59 3.29 -13.89 -5.66
CA ILE A 59 3.94 -13.88 -4.35
C ILE A 59 5.39 -14.30 -4.55
N GLU A 60 6.33 -13.54 -3.99
CA GLU A 60 7.73 -13.91 -3.96
C GLU A 60 7.96 -15.04 -2.97
N VAL A 61 8.80 -16.01 -3.36
CA VAL A 61 9.22 -17.13 -2.53
C VAL A 61 10.74 -17.10 -2.46
N LEU A 62 11.26 -17.05 -1.26
CA LEU A 62 12.69 -17.06 -0.98
C LEU A 62 13.17 -18.44 -0.56
N ARG A 63 14.47 -18.74 -0.69
CA ARG A 63 15.08 -19.92 -0.11
C ARG A 63 16.43 -19.59 0.51
N ALA A 64 16.72 -20.24 1.64
CA ALA A 64 18.02 -20.10 2.32
C ALA A 64 19.11 -20.95 1.65
N ASN A 65 18.77 -22.15 1.18
CA ASN A 65 19.73 -23.02 0.48
C ASN A 65 19.71 -22.76 -1.03
N LYS A 66 20.73 -22.13 -1.56
CA LYS A 66 20.87 -21.81 -2.99
C LYS A 66 21.55 -22.92 -3.81
N SER A 67 21.97 -24.01 -3.19
CA SER A 67 22.74 -25.08 -3.87
C SER A 67 21.79 -26.00 -4.63
N GLY A 68 22.06 -26.16 -5.91
CA GLY A 68 21.31 -27.06 -6.78
C GLY A 68 19.96 -26.46 -7.21
N LYS A 69 19.26 -27.21 -8.06
CA LYS A 69 17.88 -26.92 -8.42
C LYS A 69 16.95 -27.44 -7.33
N ALA A 70 15.86 -26.72 -7.07
CA ALA A 70 14.83 -27.12 -6.13
C ALA A 70 13.45 -26.94 -6.73
N SER A 71 12.52 -27.82 -6.33
CA SER A 71 11.10 -27.75 -6.66
C SER A 71 10.32 -27.93 -5.37
N VAL A 72 9.66 -26.88 -4.92
CA VAL A 72 8.92 -26.84 -3.66
C VAL A 72 7.44 -26.87 -3.94
N GLY A 73 6.72 -27.87 -3.40
CA GLY A 73 5.30 -28.03 -3.58
C GLY A 73 4.52 -26.81 -3.04
N VAL A 74 3.47 -26.42 -3.76
CA VAL A 74 2.57 -25.32 -3.38
C VAL A 74 1.16 -25.86 -3.27
N THR A 75 0.47 -25.51 -2.19
CA THR A 75 -0.96 -25.79 -2.02
C THR A 75 -1.69 -24.54 -1.58
N ILE A 76 -2.97 -24.44 -1.96
CA ILE A 76 -3.88 -23.40 -1.48
C ILE A 76 -5.03 -24.04 -0.73
N SER A 77 -5.53 -23.32 0.27
CA SER A 77 -6.75 -23.69 0.98
C SER A 77 -7.63 -22.46 1.17
N VAL A 78 -8.94 -22.65 1.19
CA VAL A 78 -9.96 -21.63 1.41
C VAL A 78 -10.77 -22.01 2.64
N ALA A 79 -11.05 -21.03 3.50
CA ALA A 79 -11.93 -21.23 4.65
C ALA A 79 -13.42 -21.16 4.23
N ASP A 80 -13.73 -20.26 3.28
CA ASP A 80 -15.08 -20.11 2.74
C ASP A 80 -15.27 -21.06 1.55
N LYS A 81 -16.20 -22.00 1.69
CA LYS A 81 -16.57 -22.94 0.63
C LYS A 81 -17.10 -22.29 -0.65
N ALA A 82 -17.60 -21.05 -0.58
CA ALA A 82 -17.99 -20.29 -1.76
C ALA A 82 -16.81 -19.99 -2.69
N LEU A 83 -15.59 -20.04 -2.17
CA LEU A 83 -14.35 -19.82 -2.90
C LEU A 83 -13.72 -21.12 -3.46
N ASP A 84 -14.35 -22.27 -3.25
CA ASP A 84 -13.84 -23.55 -3.77
C ASP A 84 -13.69 -23.49 -5.30
N GLY A 85 -12.46 -23.72 -5.78
CA GLY A 85 -12.13 -23.68 -7.20
C GLY A 85 -12.14 -22.28 -7.85
N VAL A 86 -12.26 -21.22 -7.06
CA VAL A 86 -12.11 -19.83 -7.54
C VAL A 86 -10.65 -19.49 -7.73
N PHE A 87 -9.78 -19.97 -6.84
CA PHE A 87 -8.34 -19.73 -6.87
C PHE A 87 -7.59 -20.95 -7.37
N THR A 88 -6.49 -20.71 -8.08
CA THR A 88 -5.58 -21.76 -8.58
C THR A 88 -4.14 -21.34 -8.40
N ALA A 89 -3.28 -22.30 -8.07
CA ALA A 89 -1.84 -22.13 -7.96
C ALA A 89 -1.12 -23.19 -8.82
N PRO A 90 0.14 -22.97 -9.25
CA PRO A 90 0.98 -24.04 -9.78
C PRO A 90 1.23 -25.08 -8.68
N ALA A 91 1.48 -26.32 -9.07
CA ALA A 91 1.75 -27.40 -8.12
C ALA A 91 3.07 -27.24 -7.37
N SER A 92 4.00 -26.48 -7.92
CA SER A 92 5.32 -26.20 -7.33
C SER A 92 5.86 -24.85 -7.76
N VAL A 93 6.79 -24.32 -6.96
CA VAL A 93 7.68 -23.23 -7.31
C VAL A 93 9.08 -23.79 -7.58
N GLU A 94 9.68 -23.33 -8.69
CA GLU A 94 10.96 -23.85 -9.16
C GLU A 94 12.08 -22.84 -8.90
N PHE A 95 13.25 -23.33 -8.46
CA PHE A 95 14.47 -22.57 -8.31
C PHE A 95 15.58 -23.16 -9.16
N ALA A 96 16.25 -22.35 -9.95
CA ALA A 96 17.48 -22.77 -10.62
C ALA A 96 18.66 -22.85 -9.63
N ASP A 97 19.74 -23.53 -10.03
CA ASP A 97 20.95 -23.58 -9.21
C ASP A 97 21.52 -22.17 -9.01
N GLY A 98 21.72 -21.79 -7.77
CA GLY A 98 22.21 -20.45 -7.39
C GLY A 98 21.11 -19.43 -7.08
N ASP A 99 19.85 -19.67 -7.48
CA ASP A 99 18.75 -18.74 -7.18
C ASP A 99 18.39 -18.77 -5.70
N ILE A 100 18.12 -17.58 -5.16
CA ILE A 100 17.64 -17.38 -3.78
C ILE A 100 16.18 -16.92 -3.76
N ALA A 101 15.62 -16.53 -4.89
CA ALA A 101 14.25 -16.04 -5.05
C ALA A 101 13.60 -16.69 -6.26
N SER A 102 12.31 -16.93 -6.16
CA SER A 102 11.41 -17.35 -7.23
C SER A 102 10.03 -16.77 -6.94
N SER A 103 9.00 -17.19 -7.65
CA SER A 103 7.65 -16.69 -7.41
C SER A 103 6.57 -17.72 -7.67
N VAL A 104 5.46 -17.59 -6.98
CA VAL A 104 4.23 -18.34 -7.22
C VAL A 104 3.13 -17.40 -7.70
N LYS A 105 2.53 -17.70 -8.85
CA LYS A 105 1.42 -16.93 -9.39
C LYS A 105 0.10 -17.57 -9.00
N ILE A 106 -0.68 -16.89 -8.20
CA ILE A 106 -2.03 -17.27 -7.80
C ILE A 106 -3.00 -16.63 -8.78
N SER A 107 -3.72 -17.42 -9.55
CA SER A 107 -4.76 -16.96 -10.48
C SER A 107 -6.14 -17.18 -9.88
N PHE A 108 -7.11 -16.34 -10.24
CA PHE A 108 -8.46 -16.43 -9.71
C PHE A 108 -9.52 -16.00 -10.75
N ASP A 109 -10.75 -16.50 -10.59
CA ASP A 109 -11.90 -16.06 -11.37
C ASP A 109 -12.57 -14.86 -10.68
N CYS A 110 -12.18 -13.65 -11.10
CA CYS A 110 -12.69 -12.40 -10.52
C CYS A 110 -14.23 -12.31 -10.58
N SER A 111 -14.89 -12.94 -11.56
CA SER A 111 -16.36 -12.89 -11.69
C SER A 111 -17.08 -13.60 -10.54
N LYS A 112 -16.39 -14.50 -9.84
CA LYS A 112 -16.93 -15.24 -8.68
C LYS A 112 -16.63 -14.57 -7.34
N LEU A 113 -15.79 -13.55 -7.33
CA LEU A 113 -15.51 -12.81 -6.11
C LEU A 113 -16.63 -11.81 -5.80
N THR A 114 -17.02 -11.72 -4.55
CA THR A 114 -17.98 -10.69 -4.10
C THR A 114 -17.30 -9.33 -4.13
N ILE A 115 -17.94 -8.36 -4.80
CA ILE A 115 -17.41 -6.99 -4.92
C ILE A 115 -17.32 -6.32 -3.55
N GLY A 116 -16.18 -5.72 -3.25
CA GLY A 116 -15.92 -5.01 -2.01
C GLY A 116 -15.77 -5.92 -0.77
N ALA A 117 -15.78 -7.25 -0.97
CA ALA A 117 -15.55 -8.21 0.12
C ALA A 117 -14.13 -8.74 0.09
N GLU A 118 -13.58 -9.01 1.26
CA GLU A 118 -12.33 -9.72 1.43
C GLU A 118 -12.51 -11.21 1.12
N ASN A 119 -11.69 -11.72 0.20
CA ASN A 119 -11.66 -13.12 -0.16
C ASN A 119 -10.30 -13.68 0.25
N GLU A 120 -10.26 -14.35 1.39
CA GLU A 120 -9.04 -14.87 2.00
C GLU A 120 -8.74 -16.29 1.53
N ILE A 121 -7.50 -16.52 1.14
CA ILE A 121 -6.93 -17.85 0.93
C ILE A 121 -5.64 -18.00 1.73
N THR A 122 -5.31 -19.23 2.07
CA THR A 122 -4.01 -19.58 2.64
C THR A 122 -3.18 -20.29 1.59
N VAL A 123 -1.95 -19.83 1.39
CA VAL A 123 -0.96 -20.43 0.49
C VAL A 123 0.10 -21.11 1.34
N ASN A 124 0.38 -22.39 1.05
CA ASN A 124 1.32 -23.19 1.82
C ASN A 124 2.44 -23.71 0.91
N LEU A 125 3.67 -23.61 1.37
CA LEU A 125 4.85 -24.26 0.79
C LEU A 125 5.08 -25.60 1.49
N GLN A 126 5.27 -26.65 0.71
CA GLN A 126 5.71 -27.96 1.22
C GLN A 126 7.24 -27.95 1.37
N SER A 127 7.71 -27.11 2.28
CA SER A 127 9.13 -26.92 2.58
C SER A 127 9.43 -27.38 3.99
N GLU A 128 10.50 -28.15 4.16
CA GLU A 128 11.06 -28.47 5.46
C GLU A 128 12.07 -27.37 5.82
N THR A 129 11.78 -26.63 6.89
CA THR A 129 12.70 -25.63 7.41
C THR A 129 12.72 -25.69 8.94
N ASP A 130 13.90 -25.64 9.52
CA ASP A 130 14.09 -25.44 10.96
C ASP A 130 14.20 -23.93 11.30
N LEU A 131 14.11 -23.07 10.29
CA LEU A 131 14.21 -21.62 10.44
C LEU A 131 12.85 -21.05 10.85
N PRO A 132 12.82 -19.93 11.58
CA PRO A 132 11.58 -19.27 12.02
C PRO A 132 10.91 -18.49 10.87
N TYR A 133 11.02 -18.97 9.64
CA TYR A 133 10.44 -18.35 8.47
C TYR A 133 9.07 -18.95 8.15
N ALA A 134 8.20 -18.10 7.58
CA ALA A 134 6.84 -18.51 7.26
C ALA A 134 6.80 -19.41 6.01
N THR A 135 6.33 -20.64 6.17
CA THR A 135 5.98 -21.54 5.05
C THR A 135 4.50 -21.44 4.68
N GLU A 136 3.76 -20.60 5.37
CA GLU A 136 2.36 -20.28 5.15
C GLU A 136 2.18 -18.77 5.09
N CYS A 137 1.38 -18.30 4.13
CA CYS A 137 0.94 -16.91 4.08
C CYS A 137 -0.54 -16.81 3.71
N LYS A 138 -1.14 -15.68 4.06
CA LYS A 138 -2.49 -15.32 3.64
C LYS A 138 -2.43 -14.42 2.42
N LEU A 139 -3.31 -14.63 1.46
CA LEU A 139 -3.59 -13.69 0.39
C LEU A 139 -5.05 -13.25 0.51
N VAL A 140 -5.26 -11.96 0.72
CA VAL A 140 -6.59 -11.33 0.74
C VAL A 140 -6.80 -10.62 -0.58
N VAL A 141 -7.78 -11.09 -1.37
CA VAL A 141 -8.16 -10.47 -2.65
C VAL A 141 -9.48 -9.76 -2.49
N VAL A 142 -9.49 -8.46 -2.80
CA VAL A 142 -10.72 -7.64 -2.86
C VAL A 142 -11.02 -7.32 -4.32
N ARG A 143 -12.21 -7.71 -4.80
CA ARG A 143 -12.69 -7.24 -6.10
C ARG A 143 -13.23 -5.82 -5.95
N ASP A 144 -12.60 -4.89 -6.68
CA ASP A 144 -13.06 -3.50 -6.71
C ASP A 144 -14.33 -3.36 -7.57
N TYR A 145 -15.00 -2.23 -7.41
CA TYR A 145 -16.14 -1.83 -8.22
C TYR A 145 -15.70 -1.43 -9.63
N THR A 146 -16.63 -1.51 -10.59
CA THR A 146 -16.45 -0.88 -11.90
C THR A 146 -16.78 0.60 -11.78
N TRP A 147 -15.78 1.44 -11.84
CA TRP A 147 -15.95 2.88 -11.71
C TRP A 147 -16.21 3.55 -13.06
N LYS A 148 -17.17 4.44 -13.10
CA LYS A 148 -17.48 5.29 -14.25
C LYS A 148 -17.42 6.76 -13.88
N GLU A 149 -16.96 7.58 -14.79
CA GLU A 149 -17.03 9.02 -14.65
C GLU A 149 -18.48 9.44 -14.43
N TYR A 150 -18.73 10.23 -13.38
CA TYR A 150 -20.03 10.80 -13.05
C TYR A 150 -20.06 12.27 -13.43
N LYS A 151 -19.20 13.06 -12.83
CA LYS A 151 -19.02 14.50 -13.07
C LYS A 151 -17.63 14.95 -12.68
N THR A 152 -17.22 16.06 -13.24
CA THR A 152 -16.06 16.81 -12.76
C THR A 152 -16.55 17.98 -11.90
N GLY A 153 -15.73 18.44 -10.98
CA GLY A 153 -15.99 19.58 -10.12
C GLY A 153 -14.71 20.22 -9.62
N THR A 154 -14.85 21.23 -8.82
CA THR A 154 -13.74 21.92 -8.16
C THR A 154 -13.62 21.47 -6.71
N TYR A 155 -12.50 20.85 -6.37
CA TYR A 155 -12.13 20.58 -4.98
C TYR A 155 -11.35 21.75 -4.41
N ALA A 156 -11.72 22.23 -3.23
CA ALA A 156 -11.00 23.27 -2.51
C ALA A 156 -10.63 22.77 -1.11
N SER A 157 -9.32 22.65 -0.85
CA SER A 157 -8.83 22.21 0.44
C SER A 157 -8.84 23.35 1.47
N GLY A 158 -9.41 23.08 2.63
CA GLY A 158 -9.25 23.91 3.82
C GLY A 158 -7.97 23.59 4.59
N MET A 159 -7.38 22.41 4.32
CA MET A 159 -6.18 21.94 5.05
C MET A 159 -4.88 22.46 4.46
N LEU A 160 -4.68 22.39 3.15
CA LEU A 160 -3.45 22.84 2.51
C LEU A 160 -3.15 24.33 2.75
N PRO A 161 -4.12 25.26 2.84
CA PRO A 161 -3.88 26.63 3.25
C PRO A 161 -3.21 26.79 4.60
N LYS A 162 -3.46 25.89 5.57
CA LYS A 162 -2.76 25.91 6.87
C LYS A 162 -1.27 25.59 6.73
N LEU A 163 -0.91 24.78 5.73
CA LEU A 163 0.47 24.39 5.46
C LEU A 163 1.20 25.40 4.59
N PHE A 164 0.53 25.96 3.58
CA PHE A 164 1.16 26.83 2.57
C PHE A 164 0.78 28.31 2.68
N GLY A 165 -0.15 28.69 3.54
CA GLY A 165 -0.58 30.08 3.73
C GLY A 165 -1.36 30.68 2.55
N LYS A 166 -1.83 29.86 1.58
CA LYS A 166 -2.59 30.31 0.42
C LYS A 166 -3.75 29.33 0.10
N ALA A 167 -4.84 29.84 -0.45
CA ALA A 167 -5.93 29.00 -0.91
C ALA A 167 -5.46 28.05 -2.02
N MET A 168 -5.93 26.82 -1.96
CA MET A 168 -5.59 25.78 -2.94
C MET A 168 -6.87 25.07 -3.39
N SER A 169 -7.06 25.00 -4.69
CA SER A 169 -8.16 24.28 -5.34
C SER A 169 -7.69 23.69 -6.67
N TRP A 170 -8.38 22.67 -7.12
CA TRP A 170 -8.06 21.96 -8.37
C TRP A 170 -9.33 21.33 -8.95
N GLU A 171 -9.24 21.00 -10.24
CA GLU A 171 -10.25 20.18 -10.90
C GLU A 171 -10.16 18.75 -10.37
N GLN A 172 -11.30 18.19 -10.02
CA GLN A 172 -11.39 16.86 -9.41
C GLN A 172 -12.48 16.04 -10.11
N PRO A 173 -12.13 14.90 -10.72
CA PRO A 173 -13.12 13.96 -11.22
C PRO A 173 -13.82 13.24 -10.06
N MET A 174 -15.12 13.04 -10.22
CA MET A 174 -15.98 12.22 -9.38
C MET A 174 -16.49 11.04 -10.20
N GLU A 175 -16.29 9.84 -9.68
CA GLU A 175 -16.72 8.59 -10.30
C GLU A 175 -17.86 7.96 -9.48
N VAL A 176 -18.67 7.12 -10.13
CA VAL A 176 -19.72 6.33 -9.51
C VAL A 176 -19.51 4.85 -9.78
N ALA A 177 -19.77 4.00 -8.79
CA ALA A 177 -19.71 2.56 -8.97
C ALA A 177 -20.92 2.05 -9.78
N GLU A 178 -20.67 1.27 -10.85
CA GLU A 178 -21.76 0.69 -11.67
C GLU A 178 -22.65 -0.24 -10.87
N GLU A 179 -22.04 -1.05 -10.02
CA GLU A 179 -22.75 -2.07 -9.24
C GLU A 179 -23.42 -1.50 -7.99
N LYS A 180 -23.08 -0.24 -7.62
CA LYS A 180 -23.64 0.46 -6.46
C LYS A 180 -23.85 1.94 -6.77
N PRO A 181 -24.97 2.31 -7.43
CA PRO A 181 -25.19 3.65 -8.01
C PRO A 181 -25.21 4.82 -7.02
N ASN A 182 -25.19 4.58 -5.73
CA ASN A 182 -25.05 5.60 -4.68
C ASN A 182 -23.65 5.62 -4.04
N LEU A 183 -22.71 4.82 -4.53
CA LEU A 183 -21.32 4.82 -4.09
C LEU A 183 -20.49 5.64 -5.06
N TYR A 184 -19.85 6.67 -4.55
CA TYR A 184 -19.02 7.60 -5.30
C TYR A 184 -17.60 7.63 -4.76
N ARG A 185 -16.66 8.06 -5.61
CA ARG A 185 -15.31 8.40 -5.18
C ARG A 185 -14.80 9.68 -5.85
N LEU A 186 -13.98 10.40 -5.14
CA LEU A 186 -13.07 11.40 -5.69
C LEU A 186 -11.73 10.70 -5.90
N LYS A 187 -11.44 10.36 -7.16
CA LYS A 187 -10.26 9.60 -7.52
C LYS A 187 -8.99 10.42 -7.31
N ASP A 188 -7.98 9.82 -6.69
CA ASP A 188 -6.68 10.46 -6.45
C ASP A 188 -6.81 11.87 -5.84
N TRP A 189 -7.70 12.04 -4.88
CA TRP A 189 -8.30 13.33 -4.48
C TRP A 189 -7.30 14.44 -4.11
N TYR A 190 -6.17 14.15 -3.49
CA TYR A 190 -5.13 15.12 -3.16
C TYR A 190 -3.96 15.15 -4.17
N HIS A 191 -3.82 14.14 -5.01
CA HIS A 191 -2.78 14.11 -6.05
C HIS A 191 -2.93 15.29 -7.01
N ASN A 192 -4.18 15.63 -7.39
CA ASN A 192 -4.49 16.73 -8.30
C ASN A 192 -4.22 18.13 -7.69
N ALA A 193 -3.88 18.23 -6.42
CA ALA A 193 -3.40 19.48 -5.81
C ALA A 193 -2.09 20.00 -6.45
N GLY A 194 -1.42 19.19 -7.28
CA GLY A 194 -0.24 19.60 -8.03
C GLY A 194 0.98 19.92 -7.16
N THR A 195 1.10 19.27 -6.01
CA THR A 195 2.28 19.40 -5.14
C THR A 195 3.31 18.32 -5.46
N ASN A 196 4.60 18.62 -5.26
CA ASN A 196 5.68 17.64 -5.47
C ASN A 196 5.67 16.48 -4.47
N PHE A 197 4.76 16.52 -3.49
CA PHE A 197 4.66 15.54 -2.41
C PHE A 197 3.40 14.68 -2.50
N SER A 198 2.57 14.88 -3.54
CA SER A 198 1.34 14.10 -3.73
C SER A 198 1.64 12.80 -4.46
N ASP A 199 1.14 11.71 -3.91
CA ASP A 199 1.13 10.40 -4.54
C ASP A 199 -0.28 10.07 -5.05
N SER A 200 -0.41 9.11 -5.96
CA SER A 200 -1.67 8.67 -6.56
C SER A 200 -2.19 7.39 -5.91
N GLY A 201 -3.45 7.03 -6.21
CA GLY A 201 -4.07 5.79 -5.73
C GLY A 201 -4.78 5.92 -4.40
N TYR A 202 -4.98 7.14 -3.90
CA TYR A 202 -5.72 7.41 -2.67
C TYR A 202 -7.04 8.10 -3.00
N ASP A 203 -8.13 7.36 -2.86
CA ASP A 203 -9.47 7.81 -3.20
C ASP A 203 -10.25 8.20 -1.95
N LEU A 204 -11.09 9.25 -2.06
CA LEU A 204 -12.12 9.53 -1.07
C LEU A 204 -13.44 8.91 -1.52
N THR A 205 -13.83 7.80 -0.87
CA THR A 205 -15.03 7.04 -1.22
C THR A 205 -16.17 7.30 -0.24
N PHE A 206 -17.36 7.62 -0.74
CA PHE A 206 -18.53 7.95 0.07
C PHE A 206 -19.84 7.51 -0.57
N LEU A 207 -20.89 7.44 0.25
CA LEU A 207 -22.26 7.14 -0.16
C LEU A 207 -23.09 8.43 -0.22
N TRP A 208 -23.80 8.61 -1.33
CA TRP A 208 -24.70 9.74 -1.53
C TRP A 208 -25.89 9.34 -2.43
N ASP A 209 -27.10 9.66 -2.02
CA ASP A 209 -28.35 9.32 -2.72
C ASP A 209 -29.03 10.54 -3.37
N GLY A 210 -28.35 11.68 -3.40
CA GLY A 210 -28.89 12.94 -3.90
C GLY A 210 -29.48 13.84 -2.80
N SER A 211 -29.60 13.36 -1.57
CA SER A 211 -30.04 14.15 -0.40
C SER A 211 -28.90 15.02 0.17
N SER A 212 -29.18 15.75 1.24
CA SER A 212 -28.15 16.50 1.97
C SER A 212 -27.21 15.61 2.78
N GLU A 213 -27.56 14.35 3.01
CA GLU A 213 -26.79 13.42 3.80
C GLU A 213 -25.69 12.74 2.97
N VAL A 214 -24.50 12.69 3.52
CA VAL A 214 -23.35 11.97 2.97
C VAL A 214 -22.83 11.02 4.04
N SER A 215 -22.62 9.76 3.67
CA SER A 215 -22.12 8.73 4.57
C SER A 215 -20.96 7.97 3.94
N PHE A 216 -20.35 7.05 4.68
CA PHE A 216 -19.17 6.31 4.23
C PHE A 216 -19.38 4.81 4.40
N THR A 217 -18.66 4.01 3.62
CA THR A 217 -18.73 2.54 3.70
C THR A 217 -17.93 1.98 4.87
N MET A 218 -16.88 2.70 5.29
CA MET A 218 -16.09 2.32 6.45
C MET A 218 -16.85 2.61 7.74
N PRO A 219 -16.76 1.74 8.74
CA PRO A 219 -17.34 2.02 10.05
C PRO A 219 -16.68 3.26 10.67
N ALA A 220 -17.49 4.08 11.32
CA ALA A 220 -16.97 5.16 12.15
C ALA A 220 -16.18 4.60 13.31
N ASP A 221 -15.13 5.30 13.71
CA ASP A 221 -14.44 5.03 14.97
C ASP A 221 -15.24 5.50 16.18
N GLU A 222 -14.66 5.39 17.39
CA GLU A 222 -15.28 5.78 18.66
C GLU A 222 -15.64 7.28 18.70
N ASP A 223 -14.96 8.12 17.94
CA ASP A 223 -15.19 9.56 17.86
C ASP A 223 -16.19 9.96 16.76
N GLY A 224 -16.75 9.00 16.04
CA GLY A 224 -17.80 9.20 15.02
C GLY A 224 -17.26 9.71 13.69
N GLY A 225 -16.04 9.40 13.32
CA GLY A 225 -15.44 9.75 12.06
C GLY A 225 -14.75 8.61 11.33
N VAL A 226 -14.23 8.90 10.17
CA VAL A 226 -13.52 7.96 9.29
C VAL A 226 -12.22 8.61 8.82
N SER A 227 -11.11 7.88 8.91
CA SER A 227 -9.80 8.37 8.49
C SER A 227 -9.48 7.94 7.07
N PHE A 228 -9.05 8.90 6.24
CA PHE A 228 -8.63 8.66 4.86
C PHE A 228 -7.20 9.15 4.62
N PRO A 229 -6.34 8.35 4.00
CA PRO A 229 -5.05 8.81 3.49
C PRO A 229 -5.26 9.77 2.33
N THR A 230 -4.43 10.81 2.25
CA THR A 230 -4.52 11.79 1.16
C THR A 230 -3.52 11.53 0.03
N GLY A 231 -2.50 10.73 0.27
CA GLY A 231 -1.35 10.61 -0.61
C GLY A 231 -0.42 11.82 -0.59
N TRP A 232 -0.70 12.83 0.23
CA TRP A 232 0.19 13.97 0.38
C TRP A 232 1.20 13.74 1.51
N PHE A 233 2.50 13.79 1.17
CA PHE A 233 3.58 13.51 2.09
C PHE A 233 4.31 14.79 2.51
N HIS A 234 4.52 14.95 3.80
CA HIS A 234 5.42 15.96 4.35
C HIS A 234 6.79 15.32 4.61
N PRO A 235 7.91 15.96 4.21
CA PRO A 235 9.25 15.39 4.33
C PRO A 235 9.66 14.96 5.73
N THR A 236 9.04 15.57 6.77
CA THR A 236 9.37 15.32 8.18
C THR A 236 8.30 14.53 8.92
N TYR A 237 7.03 14.65 8.51
CA TYR A 237 5.88 14.16 9.29
C TYR A 237 5.13 13.02 8.61
N ASP A 238 5.63 12.55 7.45
CA ASP A 238 5.04 11.47 6.68
C ASP A 238 3.71 11.85 6.00
N MET A 239 2.83 10.89 5.76
CA MET A 239 1.59 11.10 5.02
C MET A 239 0.55 11.87 5.85
N LEU A 240 -0.15 12.81 5.18
CA LEU A 240 -1.32 13.48 5.75
C LEU A 240 -2.52 12.56 5.69
N TYR A 241 -3.16 12.36 6.83
CA TYR A 241 -4.47 11.73 6.95
C TYR A 241 -5.53 12.79 7.22
N MET A 242 -6.71 12.57 6.64
CA MET A 242 -7.89 13.40 6.89
C MET A 242 -8.95 12.56 7.61
N TYR A 243 -9.19 12.90 8.87
CA TYR A 243 -10.26 12.34 9.65
C TYR A 243 -11.55 13.11 9.37
N ILE A 244 -12.56 12.45 8.78
CA ILE A 244 -13.79 13.09 8.34
C ILE A 244 -14.88 12.86 9.40
N ASN A 245 -15.47 13.96 9.90
CA ASN A 245 -16.59 13.92 10.83
C ASN A 245 -17.91 13.65 10.08
N LEU A 246 -18.50 12.48 10.32
CA LEU A 246 -19.72 12.06 9.63
C LEU A 246 -20.90 12.99 9.91
N GLY A 247 -21.07 13.43 11.17
CA GLY A 247 -22.18 14.27 11.57
C GLY A 247 -22.14 15.73 11.05
N LYS A 248 -21.02 16.12 10.39
CA LYS A 248 -20.83 17.48 9.83
C LYS A 248 -20.49 17.47 8.34
N THR A 249 -20.50 16.30 7.72
CA THR A 249 -20.31 16.15 6.28
C THR A 249 -21.67 16.19 5.61
N GLN A 250 -21.84 17.04 4.60
CA GLN A 250 -23.13 17.29 3.97
C GLN A 250 -23.01 17.72 2.51
N TYR A 251 -24.11 17.60 1.77
CA TYR A 251 -24.29 18.14 0.44
C TYR A 251 -25.32 19.25 0.45
N ASP A 252 -25.00 20.38 -0.18
CA ASP A 252 -25.91 21.50 -0.44
C ASP A 252 -26.34 21.48 -1.92
N SER A 253 -27.61 21.27 -2.18
CA SER A 253 -28.17 21.17 -3.52
C SER A 253 -28.25 22.50 -4.27
N GLU A 254 -28.32 23.65 -3.56
CA GLU A 254 -28.38 24.97 -4.20
C GLU A 254 -27.02 25.36 -4.76
N SER A 255 -25.95 25.20 -3.96
CA SER A 255 -24.58 25.44 -4.39
C SER A 255 -23.92 24.23 -5.08
N LYS A 256 -24.60 23.08 -5.12
CA LYS A 256 -24.07 21.78 -5.59
C LYS A 256 -22.77 21.39 -4.92
N THR A 257 -22.61 21.67 -3.65
CA THR A 257 -21.34 21.56 -2.94
C THR A 257 -21.39 20.51 -1.84
N PHE A 258 -20.47 19.57 -1.89
CA PHE A 258 -20.15 18.70 -0.76
C PHE A 258 -19.22 19.45 0.19
N THR A 259 -19.51 19.39 1.48
CA THR A 259 -18.65 19.89 2.54
C THR A 259 -18.20 18.72 3.39
N PHE A 260 -16.90 18.47 3.41
CA PHE A 260 -16.25 17.46 4.26
C PHE A 260 -15.63 18.18 5.45
N ASN A 261 -16.18 17.97 6.65
CA ASN A 261 -15.58 18.51 7.87
C ASN A 261 -14.44 17.59 8.32
N CYS A 262 -13.21 18.03 8.14
CA CYS A 262 -12.02 17.22 8.27
C CYS A 262 -11.11 17.72 9.39
N TYR A 263 -10.48 16.78 10.10
CA TYR A 263 -9.33 17.03 10.96
C TYR A 263 -8.09 16.47 10.28
N GLY A 264 -7.13 17.33 9.98
CA GLY A 264 -5.87 16.90 9.39
C GLY A 264 -4.91 16.41 10.44
N ASP A 265 -4.31 15.25 10.20
CA ASP A 265 -3.34 14.63 11.08
C ASP A 265 -2.15 14.08 10.30
N PHE A 266 -0.96 14.36 10.80
CA PHE A 266 0.24 13.57 10.56
C PHE A 266 0.47 12.74 11.82
N ALA A 267 1.04 11.58 11.73
CA ALA A 267 1.20 10.63 12.84
C ALA A 267 1.69 11.25 14.18
N ALA A 268 2.29 12.45 14.16
CA ALA A 268 2.82 13.15 15.32
C ALA A 268 2.25 14.56 15.53
N VAL A 269 1.46 15.12 14.59
CA VAL A 269 1.04 16.54 14.61
C VAL A 269 -0.36 16.70 14.03
N GLY A 270 -1.31 17.02 14.90
CA GLY A 270 -2.66 17.41 14.48
C GLY A 270 -2.72 18.84 13.96
N LEU A 271 -3.35 19.05 12.81
CA LEU A 271 -3.51 20.36 12.16
C LEU A 271 -4.82 21.07 12.51
N GLY A 272 -5.73 20.34 13.17
CA GLY A 272 -7.03 20.83 13.58
C GLY A 272 -8.10 20.76 12.48
N TRP A 273 -9.33 21.13 12.87
CA TRP A 273 -10.52 21.05 12.01
C TRP A 273 -10.52 22.11 10.91
N VAL A 274 -10.98 21.69 9.72
CA VAL A 274 -11.24 22.52 8.55
C VAL A 274 -12.47 21.97 7.81
N ASN A 275 -12.93 22.72 6.80
CA ASN A 275 -13.85 22.20 5.82
C ASN A 275 -13.13 22.15 4.46
N ASP A 276 -13.06 20.97 3.89
CA ASP A 276 -12.77 20.79 2.48
C ASP A 276 -14.09 20.80 1.71
N THR A 277 -14.10 21.33 0.51
CA THR A 277 -15.31 21.40 -0.31
C THR A 277 -15.07 20.83 -1.70
N PHE A 278 -16.11 20.19 -2.24
CA PHE A 278 -16.14 19.75 -3.62
C PHE A 278 -17.43 20.25 -4.28
N THR A 279 -17.31 21.15 -5.25
CA THR A 279 -18.43 21.75 -5.96
C THR A 279 -18.56 21.15 -7.35
N LEU A 280 -19.72 20.54 -7.63
CA LEU A 280 -20.06 19.97 -8.94
C LEU A 280 -20.29 21.06 -9.99
N GLU A 281 -19.79 20.83 -11.19
CA GLU A 281 -20.09 21.66 -12.38
C GLU A 281 -21.51 21.40 -12.95
#